data_8e6df94dd3de908c8abfe4be57e0eca3
#
_entry.id   8e6df94dd3de908c8abfe4be57e0eca3
#
_cell.length_a   1.000
_cell.length_b   1.000
_cell.length_c   1.000
_cell.angle_alpha   90.00
_cell.angle_beta   90.00
_cell.angle_gamma   90.00
#
_symmetry.space_group_name_H-M   'P 1'
#
loop_
_entity.id
_entity.type
_entity.pdbx_description
1 polymer ?
#
loop_
_entity_poly.entity_id
_entity_poly.type
_entity_poly.pdbx_seq_one_letter_code
_entity_poly.pdbx_strand_id
1 'polypeptide(L)'
;MESTRKGLFLAANLAILALIVYWTSENISFGELLERARDLPPEGLLGALVLNLAVLGVYGLRLSLLLGTRRLPALATVIIGFGMNGVLPFRLGEVAKLGYARQLFDIATPRLIAATAAEKLMDLCALLLLGLAASQLVVAPFLDKHIAIAALLVGGLVIVLAIGLLALALWERSGREAHNWITDIFDTLKTQKDKKRLGQLALLTVAVWLITVASVHLMFSSVFPQFSIANACVLSLVLALAIAMPGGPAGLGFVEAAIVAYLHQALQAEPNQALASALAFHVIVVVPQVLTTAAIVIGIYFRRLRQG
;
A
#
# COMPACT_ATOMS: atom_id res chain seq x y z
N MET A 1 9.77 -27.22 -13.92
CA MET A 1 8.71 -26.29 -14.34
C MET A 1 8.52 -25.09 -13.38
N GLU A 2 8.57 -25.27 -12.07
CA GLU A 2 8.38 -24.17 -11.10
C GLU A 2 9.56 -23.17 -11.09
N SER A 3 10.79 -23.65 -11.21
CA SER A 3 12.00 -22.83 -11.33
C SER A 3 12.01 -21.95 -12.58
N THR A 4 11.54 -22.49 -13.71
CA THR A 4 11.48 -21.75 -14.99
C THR A 4 10.44 -20.63 -14.97
N ARG A 5 9.28 -20.84 -14.30
CA ARG A 5 8.26 -19.80 -14.12
C ARG A 5 8.74 -18.66 -13.22
N LYS A 6 9.44 -18.99 -12.12
CA LYS A 6 10.05 -17.99 -11.22
C LYS A 6 11.12 -17.16 -11.95
N GLY A 7 11.95 -17.83 -12.77
CA GLY A 7 12.95 -17.15 -13.59
C GLY A 7 12.34 -16.21 -14.65
N LEU A 8 11.28 -16.65 -15.35
CA LEU A 8 10.59 -15.84 -16.36
C LEU A 8 9.92 -14.60 -15.73
N PHE A 9 9.30 -14.79 -14.55
CA PHE A 9 8.65 -13.68 -13.83
C PHE A 9 9.68 -12.66 -13.32
N LEU A 10 10.81 -13.11 -12.79
CA LEU A 10 11.92 -12.23 -12.38
C LEU A 10 12.49 -11.49 -13.59
N ALA A 11 12.73 -12.19 -14.71
CA ALA A 11 13.24 -11.59 -15.94
C ALA A 11 12.28 -10.53 -16.51
N ALA A 12 10.97 -10.77 -16.49
CA ALA A 12 9.97 -9.80 -16.92
C ALA A 12 9.99 -8.52 -16.06
N ASN A 13 10.08 -8.67 -14.73
CA ASN A 13 10.17 -7.51 -13.83
C ASN A 13 11.47 -6.73 -14.01
N LEU A 14 12.61 -7.42 -14.19
CA LEU A 14 13.89 -6.78 -14.48
C LEU A 14 13.86 -6.06 -15.83
N ALA A 15 13.20 -6.63 -16.83
CA ALA A 15 13.02 -6.00 -18.14
C ALA A 15 12.16 -4.73 -18.06
N ILE A 16 11.06 -4.76 -17.28
CA ILE A 16 10.20 -3.58 -17.06
C ILE A 16 10.99 -2.50 -16.31
N LEU A 17 11.71 -2.88 -15.24
CA LEU A 17 12.55 -1.95 -14.50
C LEU A 17 13.63 -1.34 -15.40
N ALA A 18 14.31 -2.14 -16.21
CA ALA A 18 15.31 -1.67 -17.18
C ALA A 18 14.70 -0.73 -18.21
N LEU A 19 13.49 -1.02 -18.70
CA LEU A 19 12.78 -0.15 -19.62
C LEU A 19 12.43 1.21 -18.98
N ILE A 20 11.96 1.20 -17.74
CA ILE A 20 11.66 2.42 -16.98
C ILE A 20 12.94 3.24 -16.76
N VAL A 21 14.03 2.60 -16.34
CA VAL A 21 15.33 3.25 -16.13
C VAL A 21 15.86 3.81 -17.46
N TYR A 22 15.79 3.04 -18.55
CA TYR A 22 16.22 3.49 -19.87
C TYR A 22 15.40 4.70 -20.32
N TRP A 23 14.08 4.62 -20.25
CA TRP A 23 13.21 5.75 -20.63
C TRP A 23 13.48 6.99 -19.77
N THR A 24 13.69 6.80 -18.47
CA THR A 24 14.03 7.87 -17.54
C THR A 24 15.37 8.52 -17.88
N SER A 25 16.40 7.72 -18.20
CA SER A 25 17.74 8.23 -18.54
C SER A 25 17.78 9.02 -19.85
N GLU A 26 16.92 8.69 -20.81
CA GLU A 26 16.81 9.38 -22.10
C GLU A 26 16.03 10.71 -22.00
N ASN A 27 15.08 10.81 -21.04
CA ASN A 27 14.15 11.94 -20.97
C ASN A 27 14.39 12.87 -19.78
N ILE A 28 15.28 12.50 -18.85
CA ILE A 28 15.45 13.21 -17.58
C ILE A 28 16.93 13.45 -17.30
N SER A 29 17.31 14.72 -17.12
CA SER A 29 18.65 15.07 -16.69
C SER A 29 18.79 14.91 -15.17
N PHE A 30 19.76 14.13 -14.72
CA PHE A 30 19.99 13.91 -13.29
C PHE A 30 20.31 15.21 -12.53
N GLY A 31 21.04 16.14 -13.16
CA GLY A 31 21.34 17.45 -12.59
C GLY A 31 20.09 18.27 -12.33
N GLU A 32 19.21 18.36 -13.34
CA GLU A 32 17.95 19.07 -13.24
C GLU A 32 16.98 18.41 -12.24
N LEU A 33 16.95 17.09 -12.18
CA LEU A 33 16.17 16.35 -11.17
C LEU A 33 16.59 16.71 -9.74
N LEU A 34 17.91 16.79 -9.49
CA LEU A 34 18.44 17.14 -8.17
C LEU A 34 18.14 18.61 -7.80
N GLU A 35 18.22 19.51 -8.76
CA GLU A 35 17.85 20.91 -8.59
C GLU A 35 16.36 21.03 -8.25
N ARG A 36 15.48 20.41 -9.03
CA ARG A 36 14.02 20.37 -8.76
C ARG A 36 13.69 19.76 -7.39
N ALA A 37 14.43 18.73 -6.97
CA ALA A 37 14.22 18.10 -5.67
C ALA A 37 14.57 19.02 -4.50
N ARG A 38 15.56 19.93 -4.68
CA ARG A 38 15.94 20.93 -3.67
C ARG A 38 14.92 22.05 -3.53
N ASP A 39 14.20 22.35 -4.61
CA ASP A 39 13.21 23.41 -4.66
C ASP A 39 11.82 22.98 -4.16
N LEU A 40 11.68 21.70 -3.73
CA LEU A 40 10.39 21.22 -3.21
C LEU A 40 10.03 21.90 -1.89
N PRO A 41 8.80 22.39 -1.74
CA PRO A 41 8.33 23.07 -0.53
C PRO A 41 8.35 22.14 0.69
N PRO A 42 9.10 22.49 1.76
CA PRO A 42 9.24 21.64 2.93
C PRO A 42 7.94 21.43 3.70
N GLU A 43 7.01 22.38 3.66
CA GLU A 43 5.70 22.25 4.31
C GLU A 43 4.85 21.12 3.72
N GLY A 44 4.85 20.94 2.39
CA GLY A 44 4.18 19.85 1.72
C GLY A 44 4.80 18.49 2.10
N LEU A 45 6.14 18.44 2.12
CA LEU A 45 6.90 17.25 2.51
C LEU A 45 6.63 16.84 3.97
N LEU A 46 6.72 17.80 4.89
CA LEU A 46 6.47 17.56 6.32
C LEU A 46 5.02 17.21 6.59
N GLY A 47 4.06 17.88 5.96
CA GLY A 47 2.64 17.56 6.06
C GLY A 47 2.34 16.15 5.60
N ALA A 48 2.85 15.76 4.43
CA ALA A 48 2.71 14.41 3.90
C ALA A 48 3.36 13.36 4.82
N LEU A 49 4.56 13.62 5.35
CA LEU A 49 5.24 12.75 6.31
C LEU A 49 4.39 12.50 7.55
N VAL A 50 3.90 13.57 8.19
CA VAL A 50 3.09 13.46 9.42
C VAL A 50 1.81 12.65 9.16
N LEU A 51 1.13 12.91 8.03
CA LEU A 51 -0.08 12.17 7.67
C LEU A 51 0.21 10.71 7.34
N ASN A 52 1.34 10.40 6.68
CA ASN A 52 1.73 9.00 6.43
C ASN A 52 2.05 8.24 7.74
N LEU A 53 2.66 8.90 8.72
CA LEU A 53 2.86 8.30 10.03
C LEU A 53 1.52 8.10 10.78
N ALA A 54 0.61 9.07 10.67
CA ALA A 54 -0.72 8.96 11.26
C ALA A 54 -1.53 7.78 10.66
N VAL A 55 -1.46 7.60 9.35
CA VAL A 55 -2.11 6.48 8.65
C VAL A 55 -1.64 5.13 9.20
N LEU A 56 -0.34 4.94 9.49
CA LEU A 56 0.16 3.70 10.11
C LEU A 56 -0.49 3.44 11.46
N GLY A 57 -0.70 4.50 12.26
CA GLY A 57 -1.43 4.42 13.53
C GLY A 57 -2.86 3.94 13.36
N VAL A 58 -3.58 4.49 12.37
CA VAL A 58 -4.97 4.10 12.06
C VAL A 58 -5.04 2.65 11.55
N TYR A 59 -4.12 2.22 10.69
CA TYR A 59 -3.99 0.81 10.28
C TYR A 59 -3.74 -0.11 11.49
N GLY A 60 -2.87 0.29 12.42
CA GLY A 60 -2.61 -0.45 13.66
C GLY A 60 -3.84 -0.58 14.54
N LEU A 61 -4.62 0.50 14.70
CA LEU A 61 -5.90 0.48 15.42
C LEU A 61 -6.91 -0.45 14.74
N ARG A 62 -7.04 -0.37 13.41
CA ARG A 62 -7.93 -1.23 12.64
C ARG A 62 -7.56 -2.70 12.78
N LEU A 63 -6.28 -3.03 12.63
CA LEU A 63 -5.80 -4.41 12.82
C LEU A 63 -6.03 -4.91 14.25
N SER A 64 -5.82 -4.06 15.27
CA SER A 64 -6.09 -4.42 16.66
C SER A 64 -7.56 -4.75 16.92
N LEU A 65 -8.47 -4.02 16.30
CA LEU A 65 -9.91 -4.33 16.33
C LEU A 65 -10.20 -5.64 15.62
N LEU A 66 -9.69 -5.88 14.43
CA LEU A 66 -9.90 -7.13 13.66
C LEU A 66 -9.39 -8.35 14.40
N LEU A 67 -8.23 -8.23 15.05
CA LEU A 67 -7.63 -9.33 15.80
C LEU A 67 -8.13 -9.42 17.25
N GLY A 68 -8.75 -8.38 17.80
CA GLY A 68 -9.06 -8.30 19.22
C GLY A 68 -7.80 -8.39 20.09
N THR A 69 -6.68 -7.84 19.62
CA THR A 69 -5.39 -7.85 20.31
C THR A 69 -5.05 -6.47 20.87
N ARG A 70 -3.97 -6.39 21.67
CA ARG A 70 -3.45 -5.11 22.14
C ARG A 70 -2.99 -4.23 20.97
N ARG A 71 -3.13 -2.91 21.10
CA ARG A 71 -2.84 -1.94 20.03
C ARG A 71 -1.36 -1.95 19.61
N LEU A 72 -0.42 -2.04 20.55
CA LEU A 72 1.02 -1.99 20.25
C LEU A 72 1.50 -3.18 19.40
N PRO A 73 1.18 -4.45 19.71
CA PRO A 73 1.48 -5.57 18.82
C PRO A 73 0.87 -5.43 17.43
N ALA A 74 -0.37 -4.97 17.32
CA ALA A 74 -1.04 -4.76 16.04
C ALA A 74 -0.35 -3.66 15.22
N LEU A 75 -0.01 -2.53 15.86
CA LEU A 75 0.73 -1.44 15.22
C LEU A 75 2.11 -1.89 14.74
N ALA A 76 2.87 -2.58 15.60
CA ALA A 76 4.17 -3.13 15.22
C ALA A 76 4.06 -4.12 14.05
N THR A 77 3.02 -4.97 14.03
CA THR A 77 2.75 -5.90 12.93
C THR A 77 2.50 -5.15 11.61
N VAL A 78 1.72 -4.07 11.66
CA VAL A 78 1.46 -3.20 10.48
C VAL A 78 2.76 -2.55 9.99
N ILE A 79 3.52 -1.92 10.89
CA ILE A 79 4.78 -1.24 10.55
C ILE A 79 5.77 -2.23 9.92
N ILE A 80 5.93 -3.43 10.49
CA ILE A 80 6.79 -4.48 9.94
C ILE A 80 6.32 -4.88 8.53
N GLY A 81 5.02 -5.06 8.32
CA GLY A 81 4.48 -5.40 7.00
C GLY A 81 4.82 -4.35 5.94
N PHE A 82 4.56 -3.08 6.22
CA PHE A 82 4.85 -1.98 5.30
C PHE A 82 6.35 -1.79 5.09
N GLY A 83 7.16 -1.76 6.16
CA GLY A 83 8.59 -1.55 6.02
C GLY A 83 9.31 -2.72 5.33
N MET A 84 8.86 -3.97 5.55
CA MET A 84 9.37 -5.12 4.81
C MET A 84 8.96 -5.10 3.34
N ASN A 85 7.78 -4.56 2.98
CA ASN A 85 7.41 -4.29 1.59
C ASN A 85 8.30 -3.18 0.98
N GLY A 86 8.82 -2.27 1.79
CA GLY A 86 9.80 -1.26 1.38
C GLY A 86 11.15 -1.83 0.96
N VAL A 87 11.52 -3.01 1.47
CA VAL A 87 12.82 -3.66 1.21
C VAL A 87 12.68 -4.87 0.30
N LEU A 88 11.62 -5.67 0.48
CA LEU A 88 11.41 -6.91 -0.24
C LEU A 88 10.60 -6.67 -1.53
N PRO A 89 11.02 -7.30 -2.65
CA PRO A 89 10.24 -7.26 -3.89
C PRO A 89 8.97 -8.10 -3.77
N PHE A 90 8.06 -7.94 -4.74
CA PHE A 90 6.83 -8.74 -4.89
C PHE A 90 5.91 -8.73 -3.68
N ARG A 91 5.94 -7.67 -2.85
CA ARG A 91 5.13 -7.54 -1.64
C ARG A 91 5.33 -8.67 -0.63
N LEU A 92 6.52 -9.26 -0.60
CA LEU A 92 6.88 -10.30 0.37
C LEU A 92 6.85 -9.79 1.83
N GLY A 93 6.76 -8.51 2.06
CA GLY A 93 6.49 -7.94 3.39
C GLY A 93 5.19 -8.43 4.02
N GLU A 94 4.15 -8.73 3.23
CA GLU A 94 2.92 -9.35 3.75
C GLU A 94 3.20 -10.75 4.30
N VAL A 95 4.08 -11.53 3.67
CA VAL A 95 4.52 -12.84 4.16
C VAL A 95 5.39 -12.70 5.40
N ALA A 96 6.35 -11.77 5.38
CA ALA A 96 7.20 -11.46 6.52
C ALA A 96 6.36 -11.03 7.74
N LYS A 97 5.35 -10.18 7.54
CA LYS A 97 4.36 -9.77 8.55
C LYS A 97 3.76 -10.97 9.28
N LEU A 98 3.37 -12.05 8.55
CA LEU A 98 2.81 -13.26 9.16
C LEU A 98 3.81 -13.96 10.09
N GLY A 99 5.07 -14.11 9.63
CA GLY A 99 6.14 -14.72 10.42
C GLY A 99 6.47 -13.93 11.69
N TYR A 100 6.66 -12.63 11.54
CA TYR A 100 6.98 -11.74 12.68
C TYR A 100 5.84 -11.64 13.69
N ALA A 101 4.59 -11.53 13.24
CA ALA A 101 3.44 -11.45 14.11
C ALA A 101 3.28 -12.72 14.97
N ARG A 102 3.50 -13.90 14.38
CA ARG A 102 3.49 -15.18 15.10
C ARG A 102 4.64 -15.27 16.11
N GLN A 103 5.87 -14.95 15.69
CA GLN A 103 7.06 -15.13 16.52
C GLN A 103 7.19 -14.10 17.62
N LEU A 104 6.78 -12.86 17.38
CA LEU A 104 7.02 -11.75 18.30
C LEU A 104 5.82 -11.45 19.20
N PHE A 105 4.61 -11.73 18.71
CA PHE A 105 3.38 -11.30 19.37
C PHE A 105 2.39 -12.44 19.61
N ASP A 106 2.77 -13.68 19.29
CA ASP A 106 1.94 -14.88 19.44
C ASP A 106 0.56 -14.75 18.73
N ILE A 107 0.55 -14.09 17.59
CA ILE A 107 -0.65 -13.95 16.77
C ILE A 107 -0.74 -15.15 15.83
N ALA A 108 -1.78 -15.96 15.97
CA ALA A 108 -2.02 -17.12 15.11
C ALA A 108 -2.12 -16.72 13.63
N THR A 109 -1.34 -17.39 12.77
CA THR A 109 -1.26 -17.08 11.34
C THR A 109 -2.62 -17.09 10.63
N PRO A 110 -3.53 -18.07 10.85
CA PRO A 110 -4.86 -18.07 10.23
C PRO A 110 -5.66 -16.82 10.58
N ARG A 111 -5.64 -16.43 11.84
CA ARG A 111 -6.35 -15.25 12.33
C ARG A 111 -5.82 -13.97 11.71
N LEU A 112 -4.50 -13.86 11.53
CA LEU A 112 -3.88 -12.71 10.88
C LEU A 112 -4.22 -12.65 9.37
N ILE A 113 -4.25 -13.81 8.69
CA ILE A 113 -4.67 -13.90 7.28
C ILE A 113 -6.12 -13.44 7.14
N ALA A 114 -7.02 -13.93 7.98
CA ALA A 114 -8.43 -13.52 7.97
C ALA A 114 -8.59 -12.01 8.20
N ALA A 115 -7.87 -11.46 9.17
CA ALA A 115 -7.88 -10.02 9.44
C ALA A 115 -7.33 -9.22 8.25
N THR A 116 -6.23 -9.66 7.64
CA THR A 116 -5.65 -9.02 6.46
C THR A 116 -6.60 -9.07 5.25
N ALA A 117 -7.28 -10.18 5.03
CA ALA A 117 -8.29 -10.31 3.97
C ALA A 117 -9.46 -9.33 4.20
N ALA A 118 -9.94 -9.24 5.45
CA ALA A 118 -10.98 -8.27 5.81
C ALA A 118 -10.52 -6.82 5.59
N GLU A 119 -9.28 -6.47 5.95
CA GLU A 119 -8.69 -5.16 5.65
C GLU A 119 -8.72 -4.85 4.16
N LYS A 120 -8.27 -5.78 3.31
CA LYS A 120 -8.24 -5.59 1.85
C LYS A 120 -9.63 -5.43 1.25
N LEU A 121 -10.62 -6.17 1.75
CA LEU A 121 -12.02 -5.99 1.34
C LEU A 121 -12.56 -4.60 1.70
N MET A 122 -12.31 -4.14 2.93
CA MET A 122 -12.73 -2.81 3.35
C MET A 122 -12.01 -1.71 2.55
N ASP A 123 -10.72 -1.85 2.28
CA ASP A 123 -9.95 -0.93 1.44
C ASP A 123 -10.49 -0.91 0.01
N LEU A 124 -10.84 -2.06 -0.56
CA LEU A 124 -11.46 -2.15 -1.88
C LEU A 124 -12.80 -1.44 -1.94
N CYS A 125 -13.69 -1.65 -0.95
CA CYS A 125 -14.96 -0.93 -0.87
C CYS A 125 -14.76 0.60 -0.78
N ALA A 126 -13.81 1.04 0.04
CA ALA A 126 -13.47 2.45 0.17
C ALA A 126 -12.91 3.04 -1.14
N LEU A 127 -12.05 2.30 -1.84
CA LEU A 127 -11.52 2.68 -3.15
C LEU A 127 -12.62 2.80 -4.22
N LEU A 128 -13.58 1.87 -4.24
CA LEU A 128 -14.72 1.94 -5.15
C LEU A 128 -15.56 3.19 -4.89
N LEU A 129 -15.85 3.49 -3.62
CA LEU A 129 -16.60 4.70 -3.23
C LEU A 129 -15.80 5.97 -3.57
N LEU A 130 -14.50 5.99 -3.31
CA LEU A 130 -13.63 7.10 -3.66
C LEU A 130 -13.56 7.30 -5.18
N GLY A 131 -13.49 6.21 -5.95
CA GLY A 131 -13.51 6.24 -7.41
C GLY A 131 -14.81 6.80 -7.97
N LEU A 132 -15.95 6.37 -7.41
CA LEU A 132 -17.26 6.91 -7.78
C LEU A 132 -17.35 8.40 -7.46
N ALA A 133 -16.91 8.83 -6.28
CA ALA A 133 -16.89 10.25 -5.91
C ALA A 133 -15.95 11.06 -6.83
N ALA A 134 -14.74 10.58 -7.07
CA ALA A 134 -13.78 11.23 -7.94
C ALA A 134 -14.27 11.35 -9.38
N SER A 135 -14.99 10.36 -9.92
CA SER A 135 -15.56 10.40 -11.26
C SER A 135 -16.63 11.48 -11.46
N GLN A 136 -17.24 11.98 -10.37
CA GLN A 136 -18.19 13.09 -10.43
C GLN A 136 -17.50 14.48 -10.33
N LEU A 137 -16.28 14.51 -9.78
CA LEU A 137 -15.55 15.75 -9.49
C LEU A 137 -14.54 16.12 -10.58
N VAL A 138 -14.04 15.13 -11.31
CA VAL A 138 -13.01 15.32 -12.35
C VAL A 138 -13.56 14.83 -13.68
N VAL A 139 -13.70 15.76 -14.62
CA VAL A 139 -13.79 15.42 -16.05
C VAL A 139 -12.35 15.13 -16.48
N ALA A 140 -11.88 13.91 -16.22
CA ALA A 140 -10.56 13.49 -16.68
C ALA A 140 -10.65 13.19 -18.17
N PRO A 141 -10.01 13.97 -19.05
CA PRO A 141 -10.15 13.81 -20.49
C PRO A 141 -9.61 12.46 -21.01
N PHE A 142 -8.84 11.74 -20.20
CA PHE A 142 -8.25 10.44 -20.54
C PHE A 142 -8.85 9.25 -19.80
N LEU A 143 -9.73 9.49 -18.84
CA LEU A 143 -10.39 8.42 -18.07
C LEU A 143 -11.90 8.52 -18.34
N ASP A 144 -12.37 7.85 -19.38
CA ASP A 144 -13.79 7.58 -19.48
C ASP A 144 -14.22 6.93 -18.16
N LYS A 145 -15.27 7.50 -17.51
CA LYS A 145 -15.76 7.00 -16.22
C LYS A 145 -16.06 5.50 -16.24
N HIS A 146 -16.42 4.97 -17.41
CA HIS A 146 -16.65 3.53 -17.61
C HIS A 146 -15.35 2.74 -17.57
N ILE A 147 -14.24 3.27 -18.09
CA ILE A 147 -12.92 2.63 -18.05
C ILE A 147 -12.39 2.65 -16.61
N ALA A 148 -12.54 3.76 -15.87
CA ALA A 148 -12.12 3.84 -14.47
C ALA A 148 -12.89 2.86 -13.59
N ILE A 149 -14.20 2.77 -13.72
CA ILE A 149 -15.04 1.81 -13.00
C ILE A 149 -14.68 0.39 -13.40
N ALA A 150 -14.51 0.11 -14.71
CA ALA A 150 -14.11 -1.22 -15.18
C ALA A 150 -12.74 -1.63 -14.64
N ALA A 151 -11.74 -0.73 -14.63
CA ALA A 151 -10.42 -1.01 -14.08
C ALA A 151 -10.47 -1.30 -12.57
N LEU A 152 -11.27 -0.56 -11.81
CA LEU A 152 -11.49 -0.81 -10.38
C LEU A 152 -12.21 -2.14 -10.12
N LEU A 153 -13.23 -2.46 -10.90
CA LEU A 153 -13.95 -3.74 -10.81
C LEU A 153 -13.05 -4.93 -11.17
N VAL A 154 -12.29 -4.81 -12.25
CA VAL A 154 -11.32 -5.84 -12.67
C VAL A 154 -10.19 -5.98 -11.65
N GLY A 155 -9.61 -4.89 -11.19
CA GLY A 155 -8.57 -4.90 -10.15
C GLY A 155 -9.07 -5.51 -8.84
N GLY A 156 -10.29 -5.15 -8.43
CA GLY A 156 -10.96 -5.74 -7.27
C GLY A 156 -11.22 -7.23 -7.43
N LEU A 157 -11.72 -7.64 -8.59
CA LEU A 157 -11.94 -9.07 -8.90
C LEU A 157 -10.62 -9.85 -8.89
N VAL A 158 -9.55 -9.30 -9.47
CA VAL A 158 -8.21 -9.93 -9.46
C VAL A 158 -7.70 -10.10 -8.02
N ILE A 159 -7.89 -9.12 -7.15
CA ILE A 159 -7.50 -9.22 -5.74
C ILE A 159 -8.31 -10.31 -5.03
N VAL A 160 -9.62 -10.35 -5.23
CA VAL A 160 -10.50 -11.38 -4.64
C VAL A 160 -10.13 -12.76 -5.15
N LEU A 161 -9.88 -12.91 -6.45
CA LEU A 161 -9.43 -14.17 -7.04
C LEU A 161 -8.05 -14.58 -6.54
N ALA A 162 -7.11 -13.66 -6.41
CA ALA A 162 -5.77 -13.94 -5.87
C ALA A 162 -5.83 -14.40 -4.41
N ILE A 163 -6.68 -13.78 -3.58
CA ILE A 163 -6.91 -14.21 -2.20
C ILE A 163 -7.57 -15.59 -2.19
N GLY A 164 -8.56 -15.82 -3.05
CA GLY A 164 -9.25 -17.11 -3.18
C GLY A 164 -8.31 -18.23 -3.63
N LEU A 165 -7.48 -17.98 -4.65
CA LEU A 165 -6.47 -18.94 -5.14
C LEU A 165 -5.38 -19.21 -4.10
N LEU A 166 -4.94 -18.20 -3.36
CA LEU A 166 -4.00 -18.39 -2.26
C LEU A 166 -4.62 -19.24 -1.16
N ALA A 167 -5.88 -18.98 -0.80
CA ALA A 167 -6.61 -19.75 0.18
C ALA A 167 -6.77 -21.23 -0.28
N LEU A 168 -7.09 -21.46 -1.56
CA LEU A 168 -7.17 -22.80 -2.16
C LEU A 168 -5.81 -23.51 -2.19
N ALA A 169 -4.75 -22.84 -2.59
CA ALA A 169 -3.40 -23.41 -2.63
C ALA A 169 -2.87 -23.77 -1.23
N LEU A 170 -3.23 -22.98 -0.22
CA LEU A 170 -2.95 -23.30 1.17
C LEU A 170 -3.82 -24.45 1.68
N TRP A 171 -5.06 -24.55 1.21
CA TRP A 171 -5.96 -25.68 1.48
C TRP A 171 -5.38 -27.01 1.01
N GLU A 172 -4.96 -27.11 -0.25
CA GLU A 172 -4.42 -28.35 -0.81
C GLU A 172 -3.17 -28.85 -0.07
N ARG A 173 -2.39 -27.92 0.55
CA ARG A 173 -1.18 -28.26 1.32
C ARG A 173 -1.42 -28.66 2.77
N SER A 174 -2.57 -28.33 3.36
CA SER A 174 -2.78 -28.40 4.82
C SER A 174 -3.65 -29.56 5.32
N GLY A 175 -4.31 -30.34 4.47
CA GLY A 175 -5.11 -31.48 4.88
C GLY A 175 -6.16 -31.14 5.96
N ARG A 176 -6.22 -31.92 7.08
CA ARG A 176 -7.16 -31.69 8.19
C ARG A 176 -7.02 -30.33 8.90
N GLU A 177 -5.85 -29.72 8.88
CA GLU A 177 -5.64 -28.38 9.47
C GLU A 177 -6.36 -27.29 8.66
N ALA A 178 -6.62 -27.51 7.37
CA ALA A 178 -7.32 -26.54 6.53
C ALA A 178 -8.79 -26.34 6.95
N HIS A 179 -9.45 -27.37 7.48
CA HIS A 179 -10.82 -27.25 7.97
C HIS A 179 -10.90 -26.28 9.16
N ASN A 180 -9.95 -26.35 10.06
CA ASN A 180 -9.86 -25.42 11.19
C ASN A 180 -9.55 -23.98 10.74
N TRP A 181 -8.76 -23.83 9.69
CA TRP A 181 -8.38 -22.53 9.12
C TRP A 181 -9.58 -21.76 8.56
N ILE A 182 -10.47 -22.45 7.85
CA ILE A 182 -11.67 -21.83 7.27
C ILE A 182 -12.66 -21.48 8.36
N THR A 183 -12.85 -22.36 9.34
CA THR A 183 -13.68 -22.04 10.50
C THR A 183 -13.12 -20.82 11.24
N ASP A 184 -11.80 -20.71 11.43
CA ASP A 184 -11.16 -19.57 12.07
C ASP A 184 -11.36 -18.26 11.26
N ILE A 185 -11.29 -18.32 9.92
CA ILE A 185 -11.60 -17.17 9.06
C ILE A 185 -13.07 -16.77 9.22
N PHE A 186 -14.00 -17.74 9.10
CA PHE A 186 -15.42 -17.48 9.25
C PHE A 186 -15.77 -17.01 10.67
N ASP A 187 -15.15 -17.55 11.69
CA ASP A 187 -15.38 -17.14 13.08
C ASP A 187 -14.79 -15.74 13.34
N THR A 188 -13.62 -15.41 12.78
CA THR A 188 -13.08 -14.05 12.82
C THR A 188 -14.03 -13.06 12.14
N LEU A 189 -14.62 -13.41 11.00
CA LEU A 189 -15.61 -12.57 10.32
C LEU A 189 -16.96 -12.55 11.06
N LYS A 190 -17.39 -13.66 11.65
CA LYS A 190 -18.62 -13.72 12.45
C LYS A 190 -18.54 -12.93 13.75
N THR A 191 -17.37 -12.84 14.38
CA THR A 191 -17.17 -12.00 15.58
C THR A 191 -17.31 -10.52 15.28
N GLN A 192 -17.31 -10.10 13.99
CA GLN A 192 -17.56 -8.73 13.55
C GLN A 192 -19.06 -8.37 13.48
N LYS A 193 -19.98 -9.26 13.92
CA LYS A 193 -21.45 -8.99 13.90
C LYS A 193 -21.90 -7.90 14.86
N ASP A 194 -21.07 -7.48 15.80
CA ASP A 194 -21.36 -6.33 16.64
C ASP A 194 -21.40 -5.05 15.79
N LYS A 195 -22.59 -4.44 15.68
CA LYS A 195 -22.83 -3.22 14.90
C LYS A 195 -21.88 -2.08 15.30
N LYS A 196 -21.56 -1.97 16.60
CA LYS A 196 -20.63 -0.94 17.11
C LYS A 196 -19.21 -1.18 16.55
N ARG A 197 -18.75 -2.41 16.56
CA ARG A 197 -17.42 -2.78 16.06
C ARG A 197 -17.34 -2.61 14.55
N LEU A 198 -18.38 -3.00 13.83
CA LEU A 198 -18.47 -2.78 12.39
C LEU A 198 -18.43 -1.28 12.04
N GLY A 199 -19.17 -0.45 12.78
CA GLY A 199 -19.14 1.01 12.63
C GLY A 199 -17.74 1.60 12.91
N GLN A 200 -17.03 1.09 13.93
CA GLN A 200 -15.65 1.50 14.21
C GLN A 200 -14.68 1.11 13.08
N LEU A 201 -14.80 -0.10 12.53
CA LEU A 201 -13.99 -0.54 11.40
C LEU A 201 -14.26 0.30 10.15
N ALA A 202 -15.52 0.59 9.85
CA ALA A 202 -15.89 1.48 8.74
C ALA A 202 -15.31 2.88 8.94
N LEU A 203 -15.43 3.46 10.14
CA LEU A 203 -14.86 4.78 10.46
C LEU A 203 -13.34 4.80 10.30
N LEU A 204 -12.64 3.79 10.80
CA LEU A 204 -11.18 3.70 10.64
C LEU A 204 -10.78 3.51 9.18
N THR A 205 -11.55 2.78 8.38
CA THR A 205 -11.31 2.64 6.94
C THR A 205 -11.47 3.97 6.21
N VAL A 206 -12.54 4.71 6.51
CA VAL A 206 -12.74 6.07 5.97
C VAL A 206 -11.59 6.98 6.41
N ALA A 207 -11.17 6.93 7.68
CA ALA A 207 -10.06 7.73 8.19
C ALA A 207 -8.74 7.41 7.46
N VAL A 208 -8.42 6.13 7.20
CA VAL A 208 -7.25 5.73 6.39
C VAL A 208 -7.25 6.44 5.05
N TRP A 209 -8.37 6.39 4.31
CA TRP A 209 -8.43 6.95 2.96
C TRP A 209 -8.48 8.47 2.95
N LEU A 210 -9.18 9.11 3.90
CA LEU A 210 -9.17 10.57 4.03
C LEU A 210 -7.77 11.10 4.36
N ILE A 211 -7.04 10.45 5.28
CA ILE A 211 -5.66 10.85 5.61
C ILE A 211 -4.73 10.59 4.42
N THR A 212 -4.92 9.50 3.69
CA THR A 212 -4.13 9.20 2.47
C THR A 212 -4.36 10.28 1.41
N VAL A 213 -5.62 10.62 1.10
CA VAL A 213 -5.95 11.68 0.14
C VAL A 213 -5.41 13.03 0.61
N ALA A 214 -5.53 13.35 1.90
CA ALA A 214 -4.98 14.58 2.45
C ALA A 214 -3.44 14.64 2.34
N SER A 215 -2.74 13.52 2.58
CA SER A 215 -1.30 13.43 2.40
C SER A 215 -0.87 13.68 0.95
N VAL A 216 -1.56 13.03 0.00
CA VAL A 216 -1.34 13.23 -1.44
C VAL A 216 -1.64 14.67 -1.82
N HIS A 217 -2.76 15.23 -1.33
CA HIS A 217 -3.11 16.61 -1.61
C HIS A 217 -2.06 17.60 -1.10
N LEU A 218 -1.66 17.51 0.18
CA LEU A 218 -0.66 18.42 0.75
C LEU A 218 0.67 18.36 0.00
N MET A 219 1.12 17.16 -0.35
CA MET A 219 2.37 17.01 -1.08
C MET A 219 2.31 17.67 -2.46
N PHE A 220 1.30 17.33 -3.25
CA PHE A 220 1.29 17.75 -4.66
C PHE A 220 0.70 19.16 -4.86
N SER A 221 -0.19 19.66 -3.99
CA SER A 221 -0.67 21.05 -4.07
C SER A 221 0.39 22.07 -3.67
N SER A 222 1.36 21.68 -2.85
CA SER A 222 2.49 22.55 -2.51
C SER A 222 3.43 22.79 -3.68
N VAL A 223 3.49 21.85 -4.63
CA VAL A 223 4.35 21.91 -5.83
C VAL A 223 3.56 22.40 -7.05
N PHE A 224 2.30 21.98 -7.16
CA PHE A 224 1.41 22.28 -8.28
C PHE A 224 0.16 23.03 -7.78
N PRO A 225 0.12 24.37 -7.81
CA PRO A 225 -1.01 25.14 -7.26
C PRO A 225 -2.39 24.76 -7.81
N GLN A 226 -2.45 24.24 -9.03
CA GLN A 226 -3.67 23.76 -9.67
C GLN A 226 -4.09 22.36 -9.22
N PHE A 227 -3.30 21.67 -8.37
CA PHE A 227 -3.59 20.32 -7.88
C PHE A 227 -4.70 20.36 -6.83
N SER A 228 -5.91 20.04 -7.25
CA SER A 228 -7.12 20.05 -6.41
C SER A 228 -7.22 18.78 -5.55
N ILE A 229 -8.14 18.81 -4.59
CA ILE A 229 -8.49 17.63 -3.77
C ILE A 229 -9.09 16.50 -4.64
N ALA A 230 -9.76 16.84 -5.72
CA ALA A 230 -10.26 15.88 -6.68
C ALA A 230 -9.12 15.16 -7.41
N ASN A 231 -8.05 15.87 -7.76
CA ASN A 231 -6.83 15.28 -8.30
C ASN A 231 -6.19 14.34 -7.27
N ALA A 232 -6.17 14.70 -5.99
CA ALA A 232 -5.65 13.84 -4.92
C ALA A 232 -6.46 12.56 -4.77
N CYS A 233 -7.78 12.61 -4.90
CA CYS A 233 -8.64 11.42 -4.91
C CYS A 233 -8.26 10.48 -6.06
N VAL A 234 -8.18 11.00 -7.29
CA VAL A 234 -7.81 10.21 -8.48
C VAL A 234 -6.39 9.65 -8.34
N LEU A 235 -5.43 10.48 -7.96
CA LEU A 235 -4.04 10.02 -7.79
C LEU A 235 -3.92 8.96 -6.69
N SER A 236 -4.68 9.06 -5.60
CA SER A 236 -4.70 8.03 -4.56
C SER A 236 -5.19 6.67 -5.08
N LEU A 237 -6.19 6.67 -5.99
CA LEU A 237 -6.64 5.46 -6.69
C LEU A 237 -5.56 4.90 -7.60
N VAL A 238 -4.94 5.76 -8.41
CA VAL A 238 -3.85 5.37 -9.32
C VAL A 238 -2.68 4.77 -8.53
N LEU A 239 -2.32 5.38 -7.40
CA LEU A 239 -1.27 4.87 -6.50
C LEU A 239 -1.64 3.52 -5.89
N ALA A 240 -2.89 3.33 -5.46
CA ALA A 240 -3.34 2.04 -4.93
C ALA A 240 -3.21 0.92 -5.97
N LEU A 241 -3.52 1.20 -7.24
CA LEU A 241 -3.34 0.26 -8.36
C LEU A 241 -1.85 0.03 -8.66
N ALA A 242 -1.04 1.10 -8.72
CA ALA A 242 0.39 1.00 -8.98
C ALA A 242 1.11 0.17 -7.90
N ILE A 243 0.78 0.40 -6.63
CA ILE A 243 1.32 -0.38 -5.51
C ILE A 243 0.84 -1.84 -5.57
N ALA A 244 -0.36 -2.13 -6.09
CA ALA A 244 -0.87 -3.49 -6.21
C ALA A 244 -0.13 -4.32 -7.28
N MET A 245 0.54 -3.67 -8.23
CA MET A 245 1.33 -4.35 -9.26
C MET A 245 2.52 -5.09 -8.64
N PRO A 246 2.79 -6.33 -9.09
CA PRO A 246 3.97 -7.07 -8.66
C PRO A 246 5.23 -6.44 -9.24
N GLY A 247 6.03 -5.79 -8.40
CA GLY A 247 7.19 -5.03 -8.85
C GLY A 247 8.37 -5.09 -7.87
N GLY A 248 9.26 -4.13 -8.00
CA GLY A 248 10.41 -3.93 -7.13
C GLY A 248 10.01 -3.59 -5.67
N PRO A 249 10.99 -3.41 -4.79
CA PRO A 249 10.75 -2.96 -3.43
C PRO A 249 9.89 -1.70 -3.41
N ALA A 250 8.91 -1.65 -2.51
CA ALA A 250 7.95 -0.55 -2.37
C ALA A 250 7.15 -0.19 -3.64
N GLY A 251 7.17 -0.99 -4.70
CA GLY A 251 6.57 -0.65 -5.99
C GLY A 251 7.40 0.35 -6.80
N LEU A 252 8.72 0.43 -6.52
CA LEU A 252 9.65 1.32 -7.22
C LEU A 252 9.53 1.16 -8.74
N GLY A 253 9.48 2.27 -9.44
CA GLY A 253 9.25 2.38 -10.87
C GLY A 253 7.78 2.50 -11.23
N PHE A 254 6.89 1.67 -10.70
CA PHE A 254 5.46 1.74 -10.97
C PHE A 254 4.79 2.94 -10.30
N VAL A 255 5.18 3.24 -9.07
CA VAL A 255 4.64 4.38 -8.31
C VAL A 255 5.05 5.69 -8.97
N GLU A 256 6.33 5.85 -9.29
CA GLU A 256 6.86 7.04 -9.94
C GLU A 256 6.25 7.23 -11.34
N ALA A 257 6.21 6.18 -12.15
CA ALA A 257 5.62 6.23 -13.48
C ALA A 257 4.14 6.62 -13.43
N ALA A 258 3.40 6.09 -12.46
CA ALA A 258 1.98 6.41 -12.26
C ALA A 258 1.78 7.88 -11.86
N ILE A 259 2.61 8.41 -10.96
CA ILE A 259 2.56 9.82 -10.53
C ILE A 259 2.91 10.73 -11.71
N VAL A 260 4.03 10.47 -12.40
CA VAL A 260 4.49 11.28 -13.53
C VAL A 260 3.45 11.30 -14.65
N ALA A 261 2.94 10.12 -15.02
CA ALA A 261 1.92 10.03 -16.06
C ALA A 261 0.64 10.79 -15.68
N TYR A 262 0.19 10.67 -14.43
CA TYR A 262 -0.98 11.40 -13.96
C TYR A 262 -0.76 12.92 -13.96
N LEU A 263 0.33 13.39 -13.37
CA LEU A 263 0.62 14.83 -13.27
C LEU A 263 0.82 15.46 -14.67
N HIS A 264 1.51 14.74 -15.55
CA HIS A 264 1.69 15.21 -16.92
C HIS A 264 0.35 15.30 -17.69
N GLN A 265 -0.50 14.27 -17.60
CA GLN A 265 -1.78 14.25 -18.33
C GLN A 265 -2.82 15.19 -17.74
N ALA A 266 -2.92 15.25 -16.40
CA ALA A 266 -3.95 16.03 -15.73
C ALA A 266 -3.62 17.52 -15.61
N LEU A 267 -2.32 17.85 -15.45
CA LEU A 267 -1.87 19.20 -15.11
C LEU A 267 -0.86 19.77 -16.12
N GLN A 268 -0.48 19.01 -17.16
CA GLN A 268 0.59 19.36 -18.10
C GLN A 268 1.92 19.63 -17.36
N ALA A 269 2.15 18.91 -16.24
CA ALA A 269 3.33 19.12 -15.42
C ALA A 269 4.60 18.76 -16.19
N GLU A 270 5.65 19.52 -15.93
CA GLU A 270 6.98 19.28 -16.51
C GLU A 270 7.53 17.93 -15.97
N PRO A 271 8.06 17.03 -16.83
CA PRO A 271 8.46 15.68 -16.45
C PRO A 271 9.48 15.60 -15.31
N ASN A 272 10.52 16.46 -15.30
CA ASN A 272 11.53 16.46 -14.24
C ASN A 272 10.94 16.90 -12.89
N GLN A 273 10.06 17.91 -12.89
CA GLN A 273 9.36 18.36 -11.68
C GLN A 273 8.40 17.27 -11.16
N ALA A 274 7.65 16.63 -12.05
CA ALA A 274 6.75 15.53 -11.68
C ALA A 274 7.53 14.36 -11.08
N LEU A 275 8.66 13.97 -11.67
CA LEU A 275 9.50 12.88 -11.16
C LEU A 275 10.18 13.24 -9.84
N ALA A 276 10.72 14.46 -9.70
CA ALA A 276 11.29 14.91 -8.43
C ALA A 276 10.26 14.83 -7.29
N SER A 277 9.05 15.30 -7.55
CA SER A 277 7.93 15.22 -6.59
C SER A 277 7.53 13.79 -6.28
N ALA A 278 7.50 12.90 -7.28
CA ALA A 278 7.19 11.49 -7.12
C ALA A 278 8.23 10.76 -6.25
N LEU A 279 9.51 10.98 -6.53
CA LEU A 279 10.62 10.40 -5.75
C LEU A 279 10.62 10.91 -4.31
N ALA A 280 10.42 12.22 -4.11
CA ALA A 280 10.33 12.80 -2.77
C ALA A 280 9.14 12.20 -1.98
N PHE A 281 7.97 12.08 -2.60
CA PHE A 281 6.81 11.42 -1.98
C PHE A 281 7.10 9.97 -1.63
N HIS A 282 7.74 9.22 -2.53
CA HIS A 282 8.13 7.84 -2.29
C HIS A 282 9.08 7.71 -1.09
N VAL A 283 10.09 8.56 -1.01
CA VAL A 283 11.04 8.59 0.12
C VAL A 283 10.33 8.88 1.43
N ILE A 284 9.43 9.88 1.46
CA ILE A 284 8.65 10.25 2.65
C ILE A 284 7.76 9.11 3.14
N VAL A 285 7.21 8.33 2.24
CA VAL A 285 6.35 7.19 2.58
C VAL A 285 7.18 5.99 3.05
N VAL A 286 8.22 5.63 2.32
CA VAL A 286 8.91 4.34 2.50
C VAL A 286 10.00 4.40 3.55
N VAL A 287 10.83 5.44 3.57
CA VAL A 287 12.00 5.49 4.47
C VAL A 287 11.59 5.43 5.94
N PRO A 288 10.60 6.19 6.44
CA PRO A 288 10.17 6.08 7.83
C PRO A 288 9.64 4.70 8.19
N GLN A 289 8.95 4.04 7.27
CA GLN A 289 8.42 2.68 7.48
C GLN A 289 9.56 1.66 7.61
N VAL A 290 10.59 1.76 6.78
CA VAL A 290 11.77 0.89 6.84
C VAL A 290 12.56 1.12 8.13
N LEU A 291 12.84 2.38 8.47
CA LEU A 291 13.58 2.73 9.66
C LEU A 291 12.87 2.31 10.96
N THR A 292 11.57 2.55 11.04
CA THR A 292 10.77 2.13 12.21
C THR A 292 10.67 0.62 12.32
N THR A 293 10.58 -0.10 11.18
CA THR A 293 10.65 -1.57 11.15
C THR A 293 11.97 -2.07 11.68
N ALA A 294 13.09 -1.52 11.20
CA ALA A 294 14.41 -1.88 11.66
C ALA A 294 14.55 -1.65 13.18
N ALA A 295 14.10 -0.49 13.68
CA ALA A 295 14.13 -0.17 15.10
C ALA A 295 13.30 -1.16 15.95
N ILE A 296 12.10 -1.54 15.50
CA ILE A 296 11.26 -2.52 16.18
C ILE A 296 11.94 -3.88 16.23
N VAL A 297 12.42 -4.38 15.10
CA VAL A 297 13.04 -5.72 15.00
C VAL A 297 14.32 -5.79 15.84
N ILE A 298 15.18 -4.78 15.74
CA ILE A 298 16.40 -4.67 16.55
C ILE A 298 16.08 -4.59 18.05
N GLY A 299 15.12 -3.75 18.43
CA GLY A 299 14.71 -3.58 19.83
C GLY A 299 14.19 -4.88 20.46
N ILE A 300 13.42 -5.67 19.70
CA ILE A 300 12.92 -6.97 20.16
C ILE A 300 14.06 -7.99 20.27
N TYR A 301 14.97 -8.00 19.29
CA TYR A 301 16.14 -8.88 19.31
C TYR A 301 17.00 -8.66 20.57
N PHE A 302 17.33 -7.40 20.90
CA PHE A 302 18.09 -7.07 22.09
C PHE A 302 17.37 -7.41 23.40
N ARG A 303 16.03 -7.27 23.44
CA ARG A 303 15.26 -7.69 24.62
C ARG A 303 15.36 -9.20 24.86
N ARG A 304 15.29 -10.01 23.80
CA ARG A 304 15.43 -11.48 23.90
C ARG A 304 16.81 -11.91 24.39
N LEU A 305 17.87 -11.25 23.92
CA LEU A 305 19.24 -11.52 24.37
C LEU A 305 19.46 -11.21 25.87
N ARG A 306 18.70 -10.30 26.43
CA ARG A 306 18.79 -9.97 27.87
C ARG A 306 17.98 -10.89 28.77
N GLN A 307 17.10 -11.69 28.22
CA GLN A 307 16.20 -12.60 28.95
C GLN A 307 16.64 -14.07 28.90
N GLY A 308 17.58 -14.42 28.02
CA GLY A 308 18.25 -15.73 27.95
C GLY A 308 19.64 -15.66 28.52
#